data_cd91e60956e472a1f6214019f9112db8
#
_entry.id   cd91e60956e472a1f6214019f9112db8
#
_cell.length_a   1.000
_cell.length_b   1.000
_cell.length_c   1.000
_cell.angle_alpha   90.00
_cell.angle_beta   90.00
_cell.angle_gamma   90.00
#
_symmetry.space_group_name_H-M   'P 1'
#
loop_
_entity.id
_entity.type
_entity.pdbx_description
1 polymer ?
#
loop_
_entity_poly.entity_id
_entity_poly.type
_entity_poly.pdbx_seq_one_letter_code
_entity_poly.pdbx_strand_id
1 'polypeptide(L)'
;MTNPTTNPKVDAYLARQTQWKAESEQLRAIALGCGLTEDMKWGKPCYTDNGGNIVLIQGFKAYCALLFFNGALLDDPDGILVKVGANSRIARQARFTDVEQITARTGALQACIQQAIEAHRSGKTVDLDAEEPTAMPEEFQQRLEGDPALRAAFAGLTPGRQREYLLYFSGAKQSKTRADRVEKYVPRILDGLGMRD
;
A
#
# COMPACT_ATOMS: atom_id res chain seq x y z
N MET A 1 -4.58 10.38 -32.22
CA MET A 1 -4.93 9.66 -30.98
C MET A 1 -4.46 8.23 -31.15
N THR A 2 -3.33 7.85 -30.54
CA THR A 2 -2.86 6.45 -30.55
C THR A 2 -3.83 5.60 -29.76
N ASN A 3 -4.36 4.57 -30.41
CA ASN A 3 -5.21 3.58 -29.73
C ASN A 3 -4.40 2.98 -28.56
N PRO A 4 -4.90 2.98 -27.31
CA PRO A 4 -4.17 2.40 -26.21
C PRO A 4 -3.90 0.93 -26.50
N THR A 5 -2.64 0.53 -26.48
CA THR A 5 -2.23 -0.85 -26.77
C THR A 5 -2.63 -1.72 -25.58
N THR A 6 -3.62 -2.59 -25.78
CA THR A 6 -4.02 -3.57 -24.77
C THR A 6 -3.00 -4.69 -24.62
N ASN A 7 -2.88 -5.26 -23.42
CA ASN A 7 -1.94 -6.34 -23.12
C ASN A 7 -2.69 -7.69 -23.12
N PRO A 8 -2.33 -8.66 -23.99
CA PRO A 8 -2.99 -9.96 -24.06
C PRO A 8 -3.00 -10.74 -22.73
N LYS A 9 -2.02 -10.50 -21.86
CA LYS A 9 -1.99 -11.13 -20.52
C LYS A 9 -3.09 -10.56 -19.62
N VAL A 10 -3.41 -9.27 -19.75
CA VAL A 10 -4.52 -8.63 -19.03
C VAL A 10 -5.85 -9.09 -19.61
N ASP A 11 -5.96 -9.23 -20.94
CA ASP A 11 -7.16 -9.79 -21.59
C ASP A 11 -7.45 -11.19 -21.06
N ALA A 12 -6.44 -12.06 -21.02
CA ALA A 12 -6.56 -13.41 -20.47
C ALA A 12 -6.86 -13.44 -18.96
N TYR A 13 -6.36 -12.46 -18.20
CA TYR A 13 -6.70 -12.32 -16.78
C TYR A 13 -8.17 -11.95 -16.59
N LEU A 14 -8.66 -10.94 -17.30
CA LEU A 14 -10.05 -10.48 -17.22
C LEU A 14 -11.04 -11.54 -17.71
N ALA A 15 -10.69 -12.27 -18.79
CA ALA A 15 -11.53 -13.35 -19.32
C ALA A 15 -11.78 -14.49 -18.31
N ARG A 16 -10.85 -14.73 -17.37
CA ARG A 16 -10.96 -15.76 -16.33
C ARG A 16 -11.63 -15.28 -15.05
N GLN A 17 -11.90 -13.97 -14.93
CA GLN A 17 -12.54 -13.43 -13.74
C GLN A 17 -14.02 -13.82 -13.70
N THR A 18 -14.44 -14.43 -12.60
CA THR A 18 -15.85 -14.73 -12.30
C THR A 18 -16.50 -13.68 -11.43
N GLN A 19 -15.70 -12.97 -10.64
CA GLN A 19 -16.13 -11.85 -9.78
C GLN A 19 -15.36 -10.59 -10.18
N TRP A 20 -16.01 -9.44 -10.15
CA TRP A 20 -15.41 -8.12 -10.45
C TRP A 20 -14.90 -7.96 -11.89
N LYS A 21 -15.45 -8.73 -12.84
CA LYS A 21 -15.05 -8.61 -14.25
C LYS A 21 -15.45 -7.26 -14.83
N ALA A 22 -16.72 -6.89 -14.71
CA ALA A 22 -17.25 -5.65 -15.26
C ALA A 22 -16.61 -4.42 -14.61
N GLU A 23 -16.41 -4.45 -13.27
CA GLU A 23 -15.73 -3.40 -12.53
C GLU A 23 -14.26 -3.25 -12.98
N SER A 24 -13.56 -4.37 -13.17
CA SER A 24 -12.18 -4.37 -13.65
C SER A 24 -12.06 -3.84 -15.08
N GLU A 25 -13.00 -4.20 -15.97
CA GLU A 25 -13.06 -3.70 -17.34
C GLU A 25 -13.33 -2.19 -17.39
N GLN A 26 -14.22 -1.69 -16.53
CA GLN A 26 -14.50 -0.26 -16.41
C GLN A 26 -13.29 0.52 -15.88
N LEU A 27 -12.65 0.04 -14.81
CA LEU A 27 -11.42 0.64 -14.26
C LEU A 27 -10.27 0.61 -15.27
N ARG A 28 -10.15 -0.49 -16.05
CA ARG A 28 -9.21 -0.60 -17.17
C ARG A 28 -9.41 0.50 -18.19
N ALA A 29 -10.65 0.69 -18.63
CA ALA A 29 -10.99 1.73 -19.61
C ALA A 29 -10.62 3.13 -19.12
N ILE A 30 -10.87 3.42 -17.83
CA ILE A 30 -10.49 4.69 -17.21
C ILE A 30 -8.96 4.86 -17.20
N ALA A 31 -8.22 3.85 -16.75
CA ALA A 31 -6.75 3.92 -16.66
C ALA A 31 -6.09 4.09 -18.03
N LEU A 32 -6.54 3.34 -19.05
CA LEU A 32 -6.06 3.48 -20.41
C LEU A 32 -6.46 4.83 -21.04
N GLY A 33 -7.66 5.33 -20.73
CA GLY A 33 -8.13 6.65 -21.15
C GLY A 33 -7.29 7.80 -20.57
N CYS A 34 -6.59 7.59 -19.46
CA CYS A 34 -5.63 8.54 -18.88
C CYS A 34 -4.23 8.45 -19.52
N GLY A 35 -4.03 7.61 -20.52
CA GLY A 35 -2.76 7.47 -21.25
C GLY A 35 -1.74 6.55 -20.59
N LEU A 36 -2.15 5.74 -19.61
CA LEU A 36 -1.27 4.75 -18.98
C LEU A 36 -1.02 3.56 -19.89
N THR A 37 0.15 2.95 -19.74
CA THR A 37 0.52 1.68 -20.40
C THR A 37 0.13 0.52 -19.50
N GLU A 38 -0.48 -0.50 -20.08
CA GLU A 38 -0.97 -1.68 -19.38
C GLU A 38 0.11 -2.77 -19.28
N ASP A 39 0.25 -3.36 -18.09
CA ASP A 39 1.17 -4.46 -17.82
C ASP A 39 0.56 -5.45 -16.81
N MET A 40 1.19 -6.61 -16.66
CA MET A 40 0.87 -7.60 -15.63
C MET A 40 1.99 -7.66 -14.60
N LYS A 41 1.70 -7.24 -13.36
CA LYS A 41 2.65 -7.31 -12.25
C LYS A 41 2.01 -8.01 -11.05
N TRP A 42 2.75 -8.89 -10.40
CA TRP A 42 2.27 -9.67 -9.24
C TRP A 42 0.94 -10.40 -9.50
N GLY A 43 0.73 -10.84 -10.76
CA GLY A 43 -0.49 -11.53 -11.18
C GLY A 43 -1.74 -10.62 -11.27
N LYS A 44 -1.56 -9.30 -11.37
CA LYS A 44 -2.62 -8.29 -11.43
C LYS A 44 -2.42 -7.31 -12.58
N PRO A 45 -3.50 -6.74 -13.16
CA PRO A 45 -3.39 -5.61 -14.09
C PRO A 45 -2.77 -4.40 -13.40
N CYS A 46 -1.64 -3.96 -13.91
CA CYS A 46 -0.89 -2.80 -13.42
C CYS A 46 -0.74 -1.78 -14.56
N TYR A 47 -0.97 -0.53 -14.27
CA TYR A 47 -0.92 0.56 -15.24
C TYR A 47 0.24 1.48 -14.88
N THR A 48 1.09 1.74 -15.88
CA THR A 48 2.39 2.37 -15.70
C THR A 48 2.53 3.63 -16.54
N ASP A 49 3.38 4.55 -16.10
CA ASP A 49 3.87 5.68 -16.89
C ASP A 49 5.39 5.69 -16.87
N ASN A 50 6.02 5.73 -18.06
CA ASN A 50 7.50 5.68 -18.21
C ASN A 50 8.16 4.57 -17.35
N GLY A 51 7.53 3.39 -17.26
CA GLY A 51 8.03 2.25 -16.50
C GLY A 51 7.73 2.27 -15.00
N GLY A 52 7.25 3.39 -14.45
CA GLY A 52 6.82 3.51 -13.07
C GLY A 52 5.38 3.03 -12.85
N ASN A 53 5.11 2.38 -11.73
CA ASN A 53 3.78 1.87 -11.39
C ASN A 53 2.92 3.02 -10.87
N ILE A 54 1.78 3.27 -11.50
CA ILE A 54 0.83 4.33 -11.12
C ILE A 54 -0.35 3.76 -10.38
N VAL A 55 -1.11 2.85 -11.03
CA VAL A 55 -2.27 2.20 -10.41
C VAL A 55 -2.30 0.71 -10.70
N LEU A 56 -3.05 -0.05 -9.88
CA LEU A 56 -3.22 -1.48 -10.01
C LEU A 56 -4.66 -1.86 -9.69
N ILE A 57 -5.27 -2.73 -10.53
CA ILE A 57 -6.62 -3.25 -10.29
C ILE A 57 -6.52 -4.56 -9.50
N GLN A 58 -7.29 -4.65 -8.40
CA GLN A 58 -7.34 -5.86 -7.58
C GLN A 58 -8.75 -6.14 -7.06
N GLY A 59 -9.24 -7.36 -7.31
CA GLY A 59 -10.45 -7.88 -6.67
C GLY A 59 -10.16 -8.45 -5.27
N PHE A 60 -11.05 -8.16 -4.33
CA PHE A 60 -11.13 -8.75 -2.98
C PHE A 60 -12.46 -9.48 -2.83
N LYS A 61 -12.65 -10.19 -1.72
CA LYS A 61 -13.92 -10.91 -1.47
C LYS A 61 -15.14 -9.99 -1.47
N ALA A 62 -15.01 -8.77 -0.94
CA ALA A 62 -16.12 -7.84 -0.71
C ALA A 62 -16.13 -6.62 -1.65
N TYR A 63 -15.08 -6.37 -2.42
CA TYR A 63 -14.98 -5.20 -3.30
C TYR A 63 -13.91 -5.37 -4.37
N CYS A 64 -14.03 -4.61 -5.46
CA CYS A 64 -12.95 -4.34 -6.41
C CYS A 64 -12.27 -3.02 -6.05
N ALA A 65 -10.96 -2.92 -6.24
CA ALA A 65 -10.22 -1.72 -5.92
C ALA A 65 -9.28 -1.27 -7.04
N LEU A 66 -9.18 0.05 -7.21
CA LEU A 66 -8.08 0.71 -7.90
C LEU A 66 -7.09 1.21 -6.85
N LEU A 67 -5.92 0.60 -6.80
CA LEU A 67 -4.84 0.96 -5.88
C LEU A 67 -3.93 1.98 -6.53
N PHE A 68 -3.63 3.05 -5.84
CA PHE A 68 -2.65 4.08 -6.19
C PHE A 68 -1.38 3.87 -5.38
N PHE A 69 -0.23 3.63 -6.04
CA PHE A 69 1.04 3.33 -5.35
C PHE A 69 1.51 4.49 -4.47
N ASN A 70 1.38 5.71 -4.95
CA ASN A 70 1.72 6.94 -4.23
C ASN A 70 0.48 7.73 -3.78
N GLY A 71 -0.60 7.05 -3.43
CA GLY A 71 -1.89 7.67 -3.17
C GLY A 71 -1.91 8.69 -2.04
N ALA A 72 -0.94 8.66 -1.12
CA ALA A 72 -0.82 9.66 -0.06
C ALA A 72 -0.38 11.06 -0.55
N LEU A 73 0.09 11.15 -1.80
CA LEU A 73 0.48 12.43 -2.44
C LEU A 73 -0.67 13.12 -3.17
N LEU A 74 -1.82 12.45 -3.28
CA LEU A 74 -2.93 12.91 -4.09
C LEU A 74 -3.90 13.74 -3.27
N ASP A 75 -4.37 14.83 -3.85
CA ASP A 75 -5.51 15.58 -3.35
C ASP A 75 -6.78 14.79 -3.68
N ASP A 76 -7.62 14.57 -2.68
CA ASP A 76 -8.83 13.76 -2.78
C ASP A 76 -10.03 14.54 -2.22
N PRO A 77 -10.48 15.60 -2.92
CA PRO A 77 -11.58 16.44 -2.46
C PRO A 77 -12.92 15.67 -2.40
N ASP A 78 -13.05 14.60 -3.20
CA ASP A 78 -14.25 13.77 -3.23
C ASP A 78 -14.22 12.64 -2.18
N GLY A 79 -13.12 12.46 -1.44
CA GLY A 79 -12.98 11.47 -0.38
C GLY A 79 -13.09 10.02 -0.86
N ILE A 80 -12.63 9.72 -2.09
CA ILE A 80 -12.74 8.37 -2.68
C ILE A 80 -11.59 7.44 -2.29
N LEU A 81 -10.49 8.00 -1.76
CA LEU A 81 -9.27 7.26 -1.45
C LEU A 81 -9.22 6.86 0.03
N VAL A 82 -9.04 5.59 0.29
CA VAL A 82 -8.89 5.05 1.64
C VAL A 82 -7.53 4.38 1.81
N LYS A 83 -7.02 4.30 3.03
CA LYS A 83 -5.81 3.52 3.35
C LYS A 83 -6.03 2.05 2.98
N VAL A 84 -5.01 1.40 2.39
CA VAL A 84 -5.06 -0.03 2.03
C VAL A 84 -5.20 -0.91 3.27
N GLY A 85 -4.57 -0.51 4.36
CA GLY A 85 -4.65 -1.12 5.68
C GLY A 85 -4.22 -0.10 6.74
N ALA A 86 -4.40 -0.45 8.01
CA ALA A 86 -4.13 0.43 9.15
C ALA A 86 -2.70 1.00 9.12
N ASN A 87 -1.73 0.20 8.68
CA ASN A 87 -0.32 0.55 8.65
C ASN A 87 0.18 1.05 7.27
N SER A 88 -0.74 1.23 6.29
CA SER A 88 -0.37 1.72 4.97
C SER A 88 -0.12 3.22 5.00
N ARG A 89 1.14 3.61 4.81
CA ARG A 89 1.57 5.03 4.84
C ARG A 89 1.42 5.70 3.47
N ILE A 90 1.75 5.02 2.40
CA ILE A 90 1.89 5.59 1.06
C ILE A 90 0.70 5.26 0.17
N ALA A 91 0.39 3.96 0.01
CA ALA A 91 -0.63 3.53 -0.91
C ALA A 91 -2.04 3.89 -0.42
N ARG A 92 -2.91 4.22 -1.36
CA ARG A 92 -4.36 4.41 -1.15
C ARG A 92 -5.11 3.57 -2.17
N GLN A 93 -6.39 3.32 -1.92
CA GLN A 93 -7.26 2.62 -2.87
C GLN A 93 -8.65 3.23 -2.89
N ALA A 94 -9.22 3.31 -4.09
CA ALA A 94 -10.65 3.52 -4.28
C ALA A 94 -11.33 2.14 -4.34
N ARG A 95 -12.41 1.93 -3.59
CA ARG A 95 -13.14 0.66 -3.46
C ARG A 95 -14.52 0.77 -4.05
N PHE A 96 -14.95 -0.30 -4.75
CA PHE A 96 -16.22 -0.36 -5.44
C PHE A 96 -16.88 -1.72 -5.28
N THR A 97 -18.19 -1.75 -5.18
CA THR A 97 -19.00 -2.98 -5.08
C THR A 97 -19.84 -3.22 -6.33
N ASP A 98 -19.89 -2.26 -7.24
CA ASP A 98 -20.60 -2.31 -8.52
C ASP A 98 -20.02 -1.31 -9.54
N VAL A 99 -20.42 -1.47 -10.82
CA VAL A 99 -19.97 -0.63 -11.94
C VAL A 99 -20.54 0.78 -11.86
N GLU A 100 -21.74 0.94 -11.33
CA GLU A 100 -22.44 2.23 -11.21
C GLU A 100 -21.64 3.19 -10.31
N GLN A 101 -21.07 2.70 -9.23
CA GLN A 101 -20.19 3.48 -8.34
C GLN A 101 -18.93 3.97 -9.07
N ILE A 102 -18.34 3.14 -9.95
CA ILE A 102 -17.17 3.52 -10.75
C ILE A 102 -17.58 4.59 -11.76
N THR A 103 -18.70 4.38 -12.44
CA THR A 103 -19.21 5.30 -13.47
C THR A 103 -19.50 6.68 -12.86
N ALA A 104 -20.17 6.73 -11.71
CA ALA A 104 -20.47 7.98 -11.00
C ALA A 104 -19.21 8.74 -10.55
N ARG A 105 -18.08 8.05 -10.37
CA ARG A 105 -16.83 8.63 -9.91
C ARG A 105 -15.72 8.70 -10.98
N THR A 106 -16.08 8.49 -12.24
CA THR A 106 -15.11 8.47 -13.35
C THR A 106 -14.25 9.73 -13.39
N GLY A 107 -14.85 10.92 -13.25
CA GLY A 107 -14.11 12.19 -13.23
C GLY A 107 -13.11 12.29 -12.06
N ALA A 108 -13.52 11.92 -10.86
CA ALA A 108 -12.66 11.92 -9.68
C ALA A 108 -11.50 10.92 -9.84
N LEU A 109 -11.78 9.71 -10.37
CA LEU A 109 -10.74 8.71 -10.65
C LEU A 109 -9.73 9.20 -11.68
N GLN A 110 -10.20 9.81 -12.77
CA GLN A 110 -9.33 10.41 -13.78
C GLN A 110 -8.46 11.51 -13.20
N ALA A 111 -9.02 12.40 -12.37
CA ALA A 111 -8.25 13.45 -11.69
C ALA A 111 -7.17 12.86 -10.78
N CYS A 112 -7.49 11.85 -9.96
CA CYS A 112 -6.51 11.16 -9.12
C CYS A 112 -5.42 10.46 -9.95
N ILE A 113 -5.76 9.82 -11.09
CA ILE A 113 -4.78 9.19 -11.96
C ILE A 113 -3.84 10.23 -12.58
N GLN A 114 -4.34 11.37 -13.04
CA GLN A 114 -3.51 12.42 -13.60
C GLN A 114 -2.55 13.01 -12.55
N GLN A 115 -3.01 13.27 -11.33
CA GLN A 115 -2.15 13.68 -10.22
C GLN A 115 -1.07 12.63 -9.91
N ALA A 116 -1.43 11.33 -9.93
CA ALA A 116 -0.48 10.25 -9.69
C ALA A 116 0.61 10.17 -10.77
N ILE A 117 0.26 10.41 -12.04
CA ILE A 117 1.19 10.52 -13.17
C ILE A 117 2.13 11.72 -12.96
N GLU A 118 1.58 12.88 -12.60
CA GLU A 118 2.36 14.10 -12.36
C GLU A 118 3.31 13.95 -11.16
N ALA A 119 2.83 13.39 -10.04
CA ALA A 119 3.65 13.08 -8.87
C ALA A 119 4.80 12.12 -9.23
N HIS A 120 4.54 11.10 -10.06
CA HIS A 120 5.56 10.17 -10.53
C HIS A 120 6.61 10.89 -11.40
N ARG A 121 6.18 11.68 -12.37
CA ARG A 121 7.07 12.41 -13.31
C ARG A 121 7.92 13.47 -12.62
N SER A 122 7.38 14.11 -11.59
CA SER A 122 8.11 15.11 -10.79
C SER A 122 9.08 14.48 -9.77
N GLY A 123 9.08 13.15 -9.59
CA GLY A 123 9.90 12.48 -8.59
C GLY A 123 9.45 12.75 -7.14
N LYS A 124 8.26 13.32 -6.93
CA LYS A 124 7.72 13.58 -5.59
C LYS A 124 7.55 12.31 -4.81
N THR A 125 8.06 12.28 -3.59
CA THR A 125 7.96 11.14 -2.67
C THR A 125 7.24 11.54 -1.39
N VAL A 126 6.61 10.55 -0.72
CA VAL A 126 6.03 10.77 0.60
C VAL A 126 7.16 10.85 1.62
N ASP A 127 7.18 11.93 2.40
CA ASP A 127 8.07 12.02 3.55
C ASP A 127 7.57 11.05 4.63
N LEU A 128 8.30 9.95 4.79
CA LEU A 128 7.97 8.93 5.78
C LEU A 128 8.42 9.30 7.19
N ASP A 129 9.28 10.27 7.34
CA ASP A 129 9.79 10.72 8.63
C ASP A 129 8.90 11.82 9.24
N ALA A 130 8.05 12.46 8.43
CA ALA A 130 7.08 13.47 8.88
C ALA A 130 5.87 12.92 9.66
N GLU A 131 5.62 11.60 9.64
CA GLU A 131 4.58 11.00 10.47
C GLU A 131 5.07 10.76 11.90
N GLU A 132 4.18 10.90 12.89
CA GLU A 132 4.49 10.59 14.28
C GLU A 132 5.17 9.22 14.44
N PRO A 133 6.25 9.13 15.25
CA PRO A 133 6.92 7.87 15.51
C PRO A 133 5.90 6.82 16.00
N THR A 134 6.03 5.59 15.53
CA THR A 134 5.22 4.48 16.08
C THR A 134 5.45 4.41 17.57
N ALA A 135 4.39 4.56 18.38
CA ALA A 135 4.51 4.56 19.84
C ALA A 135 5.23 3.30 20.33
N MET A 136 6.24 3.49 21.17
CA MET A 136 6.97 2.40 21.80
C MET A 136 6.13 1.82 22.94
N PRO A 137 5.81 0.51 22.93
CA PRO A 137 5.11 -0.10 24.04
C PRO A 137 5.94 -0.02 25.33
N GLU A 138 5.28 0.23 26.44
CA GLU A 138 5.91 0.36 27.74
C GLU A 138 6.77 -0.86 28.09
N GLU A 139 6.27 -2.07 27.79
CA GLU A 139 6.96 -3.33 28.03
C GLU A 139 8.30 -3.41 27.26
N PHE A 140 8.32 -2.90 26.04
CA PHE A 140 9.53 -2.88 25.24
C PHE A 140 10.49 -1.78 25.71
N GLN A 141 9.98 -0.62 26.07
CA GLN A 141 10.78 0.45 26.65
C GLN A 141 11.50 -0.01 27.92
N GLN A 142 10.78 -0.62 28.87
CA GLN A 142 11.35 -1.17 30.10
C GLN A 142 12.43 -2.23 29.80
N ARG A 143 12.19 -3.08 28.80
CA ARG A 143 13.14 -4.11 28.41
C ARG A 143 14.44 -3.52 27.81
N LEU A 144 14.33 -2.42 27.03
CA LEU A 144 15.47 -1.69 26.49
C LEU A 144 16.27 -0.94 27.58
N GLU A 145 15.57 -0.42 28.61
CA GLU A 145 16.21 0.25 29.74
C GLU A 145 17.07 -0.71 30.57
N GLY A 146 16.58 -1.96 30.72
CA GLY A 146 17.29 -3.02 31.45
C GLY A 146 18.39 -3.74 30.67
N ASP A 147 18.53 -3.48 29.35
CA ASP A 147 19.46 -4.22 28.46
C ASP A 147 20.15 -3.28 27.46
N PRO A 148 21.34 -2.74 27.78
CA PRO A 148 22.08 -1.85 26.89
C PRO A 148 22.44 -2.51 25.52
N ALA A 149 22.70 -3.82 25.50
CA ALA A 149 23.03 -4.52 24.28
C ALA A 149 21.82 -4.60 23.33
N LEU A 150 20.64 -4.92 23.87
CA LEU A 150 19.39 -4.93 23.13
C LEU A 150 19.03 -3.53 22.59
N ARG A 151 19.23 -2.49 23.40
CA ARG A 151 19.02 -1.10 22.98
C ARG A 151 19.91 -0.72 21.79
N ALA A 152 21.20 -1.04 21.87
CA ALA A 152 22.15 -0.76 20.79
C ALA A 152 21.79 -1.55 19.52
N ALA A 153 21.46 -2.83 19.66
CA ALA A 153 21.04 -3.68 18.53
C ALA A 153 19.75 -3.15 17.87
N PHE A 154 18.74 -2.78 18.65
CA PHE A 154 17.50 -2.22 18.12
C PHE A 154 17.74 -0.88 17.41
N ALA A 155 18.55 0.01 17.97
CA ALA A 155 18.92 1.28 17.33
C ALA A 155 19.68 1.08 16.02
N GLY A 156 20.43 -0.01 15.88
CA GLY A 156 21.16 -0.38 14.66
C GLY A 156 20.27 -0.96 13.54
N LEU A 157 19.02 -1.33 13.83
CA LEU A 157 18.08 -1.78 12.81
C LEU A 157 17.65 -0.62 11.90
N THR A 158 17.33 -0.94 10.66
CA THR A 158 16.73 0.06 9.75
C THR A 158 15.38 0.57 10.31
N PRO A 159 14.98 1.82 10.02
CA PRO A 159 13.71 2.38 10.51
C PRO A 159 12.49 1.51 10.20
N GLY A 160 12.47 0.87 9.02
CA GLY A 160 11.40 -0.07 8.63
C GLY A 160 11.32 -1.30 9.54
N ARG A 161 12.47 -1.90 9.89
CA ARG A 161 12.55 -3.06 10.80
C ARG A 161 12.15 -2.66 12.23
N GLN A 162 12.62 -1.51 12.72
CA GLN A 162 12.22 -0.97 14.03
C GLN A 162 10.70 -0.80 14.09
N ARG A 163 10.12 -0.15 13.07
CA ARG A 163 8.67 0.08 12.98
C ARG A 163 7.88 -1.23 12.94
N GLU A 164 8.32 -2.25 12.22
CA GLU A 164 7.66 -3.55 12.15
C GLU A 164 7.57 -4.20 13.55
N TYR A 165 8.67 -4.19 14.31
CA TYR A 165 8.68 -4.68 15.70
C TYR A 165 7.71 -3.90 16.59
N LEU A 166 7.77 -2.56 16.56
CA LEU A 166 6.91 -1.71 17.38
C LEU A 166 5.42 -1.95 17.10
N LEU A 167 5.03 -2.05 15.82
CA LEU A 167 3.66 -2.37 15.42
C LEU A 167 3.21 -3.75 15.90
N TYR A 168 4.08 -4.75 15.81
CA TYR A 168 3.76 -6.08 16.26
C TYR A 168 3.59 -6.15 17.78
N PHE A 169 4.47 -5.51 18.53
CA PHE A 169 4.38 -5.47 19.98
C PHE A 169 3.13 -4.72 20.44
N SER A 170 2.88 -3.52 19.90
CA SER A 170 1.70 -2.71 20.22
C SER A 170 0.36 -3.33 19.81
N GLY A 171 0.36 -4.28 18.86
CA GLY A 171 -0.87 -4.88 18.33
C GLY A 171 -1.63 -5.78 19.31
N ALA A 172 -1.07 -6.08 20.49
CA ALA A 172 -1.75 -6.85 21.53
C ALA A 172 -2.41 -5.93 22.58
N LYS A 173 -3.67 -6.23 22.93
CA LYS A 173 -4.41 -5.45 23.92
C LYS A 173 -3.89 -5.64 25.35
N GLN A 174 -3.43 -6.85 25.72
CA GLN A 174 -2.97 -7.18 27.05
C GLN A 174 -1.47 -6.97 27.19
N SER A 175 -1.04 -6.33 28.29
CA SER A 175 0.36 -6.06 28.65
C SER A 175 1.18 -7.36 28.66
N LYS A 176 0.70 -8.42 29.31
CA LYS A 176 1.36 -9.75 29.32
C LYS A 176 1.67 -10.24 27.90
N THR A 177 0.71 -10.15 26.99
CA THR A 177 0.91 -10.59 25.60
C THR A 177 1.93 -9.71 24.87
N ARG A 178 1.98 -8.41 25.17
CA ARG A 178 3.02 -7.53 24.62
C ARG A 178 4.40 -7.90 25.12
N ALA A 179 4.54 -8.16 26.44
CA ALA A 179 5.78 -8.62 27.03
C ALA A 179 6.26 -9.97 26.43
N ASP A 180 5.36 -10.93 26.30
CA ASP A 180 5.66 -12.24 25.70
C ASP A 180 6.11 -12.08 24.22
N ARG A 181 5.50 -11.16 23.48
CA ARG A 181 5.91 -10.83 22.10
C ARG A 181 7.30 -10.19 22.05
N VAL A 182 7.61 -9.30 22.98
CA VAL A 182 8.94 -8.68 23.09
C VAL A 182 10.00 -9.75 23.33
N GLU A 183 9.86 -10.56 24.37
CA GLU A 183 10.84 -11.60 24.73
C GLU A 183 11.07 -12.60 23.59
N LYS A 184 10.01 -12.95 22.88
CA LYS A 184 10.10 -13.86 21.72
C LYS A 184 11.07 -13.33 20.64
N TYR A 185 11.16 -12.01 20.46
CA TYR A 185 11.93 -11.40 19.37
C TYR A 185 13.26 -10.78 19.83
N VAL A 186 13.55 -10.73 21.14
CA VAL A 186 14.83 -10.26 21.65
C VAL A 186 16.04 -10.91 20.96
N PRO A 187 16.11 -12.25 20.80
CA PRO A 187 17.26 -12.87 20.11
C PRO A 187 17.45 -12.36 18.67
N ARG A 188 16.36 -12.22 17.90
CA ARG A 188 16.44 -11.73 16.51
C ARG A 188 16.91 -10.28 16.43
N ILE A 189 16.47 -9.43 17.37
CA ILE A 189 16.91 -8.05 17.44
C ILE A 189 18.40 -7.97 17.75
N LEU A 190 18.89 -8.79 18.70
CA LEU A 190 20.31 -8.88 19.05
C LEU A 190 21.16 -9.33 17.86
N ASP A 191 20.63 -10.22 17.00
CA ASP A 191 21.27 -10.68 15.76
C ASP A 191 21.17 -9.66 14.61
N GLY A 192 20.55 -8.48 14.82
CA GLY A 192 20.38 -7.43 13.80
C GLY A 192 19.38 -7.79 12.70
N LEU A 193 18.50 -8.77 12.93
CA LEU A 193 17.53 -9.29 11.97
C LEU A 193 16.18 -8.56 12.08
N GLY A 194 15.45 -8.50 10.96
CA GLY A 194 14.04 -8.11 10.93
C GLY A 194 13.12 -9.28 11.29
N MET A 195 11.82 -9.02 11.42
CA MET A 195 10.85 -10.06 11.81
C MET A 195 10.69 -11.18 10.76
N ARG A 196 11.02 -10.90 9.49
CA ARG A 196 10.80 -11.81 8.35
C ARG A 196 12.07 -12.27 7.66
N ASP A 197 13.23 -11.88 8.18
CA ASP A 197 14.52 -12.30 7.60
C ASP A 197 14.80 -13.78 7.82
#